data_4edb8335baf8dff8e2979670ae0ec5f8
#
_entry.id   4edb8335baf8dff8e2979670ae0ec5f8
#
_cell.length_a   1.000
_cell.length_b   1.000
_cell.length_c   1.000
_cell.angle_alpha   90.00
_cell.angle_beta   90.00
_cell.angle_gamma   90.00
#
_symmetry.space_group_name_H-M   'P 1'
#
loop_
_entity.id
_entity.type
_entity.pdbx_description
1 polymer ?
#
loop_
_entity_poly.entity_id
_entity_poly.type
_entity_poly.pdbx_seq_one_letter_code
_entity_poly.pdbx_strand_id
1 'polypeptide(L)'
;DGNKGPIWLFNEDCSHGQNILSSVVGSVDDPAFAEMLGQEVHQALCEDIELLDMAGESFDLEKVAKGELTPMFFGSAMTNFGVQNFLEEYLRLAPPPAPRKASTGIINPADENFSAFVFKIQANMNPAHRDRLAFIRICSGKFTRGMMVNHNKSDKPIKLAQPQQFLAQDRTIIDEAFPGDIVGLFDPGTFGIGDTLCATGQKFDFAHFPVFP
;
A
#
# COMPACT_ATOMS: atom_id res chain seq x y z
N ASP A 1 27.77 -6.45 -5.57
CA ASP A 1 27.44 -7.18 -6.53
C ASP A 1 25.98 -7.58 -6.68
N GLY A 2 25.31 -6.88 -7.35
CA GLY A 2 23.98 -6.29 -7.49
C GLY A 2 22.79 -7.18 -7.76
N ASN A 3 22.86 -8.36 -8.28
CA ASN A 3 21.65 -9.05 -8.77
C ASN A 3 21.30 -10.37 -8.07
N LYS A 4 22.23 -10.93 -7.31
CA LYS A 4 21.99 -12.17 -6.60
C LYS A 4 21.53 -11.87 -5.19
N GLY A 5 20.24 -11.54 -5.05
CA GLY A 5 19.59 -11.51 -3.74
C GLY A 5 19.64 -12.88 -3.07
N PRO A 6 19.40 -12.95 -1.75
CA PRO A 6 19.33 -14.22 -1.06
C PRO A 6 18.17 -15.06 -1.61
N ILE A 7 18.42 -16.36 -1.78
CA ILE A 7 17.40 -17.34 -2.15
C ILE A 7 16.89 -18.00 -0.86
N TRP A 8 15.59 -18.18 -0.77
CA TRP A 8 14.95 -18.90 0.32
C TRP A 8 14.43 -20.24 -0.19
N LEU A 9 14.99 -21.33 0.34
CA LEU A 9 14.45 -22.66 0.14
C LEU A 9 13.57 -23.02 1.33
N PHE A 10 12.32 -23.32 1.07
CA PHE A 10 11.35 -23.73 2.08
C PHE A 10 11.25 -25.24 2.12
N ASN A 11 11.15 -25.79 3.33
CA ASN A 11 10.78 -27.20 3.50
C ASN A 11 9.31 -27.40 3.09
N GLU A 12 8.98 -28.61 2.65
CA GLU A 12 7.61 -28.97 2.31
C GLU A 12 6.69 -28.78 3.52
N ASP A 13 5.58 -28.06 3.33
CA ASP A 13 4.61 -27.83 4.39
C ASP A 13 3.44 -28.79 4.29
N CYS A 14 3.41 -29.72 5.23
CA CYS A 14 2.29 -30.64 5.41
C CYS A 14 1.16 -30.07 6.30
N SER A 15 1.32 -28.84 6.83
CA SER A 15 0.36 -28.22 7.76
C SER A 15 -0.74 -27.41 7.09
N HIS A 16 -0.78 -27.33 5.77
CA HIS A 16 -1.70 -26.49 4.99
C HIS A 16 -1.65 -25.00 5.41
N GLY A 17 -0.46 -24.49 5.69
CA GLY A 17 -0.24 -23.07 6.01
C GLY A 17 -0.53 -22.68 7.46
N GLN A 18 -0.68 -23.64 8.36
CA GLN A 18 -0.86 -23.36 9.80
C GLN A 18 0.44 -23.04 10.53
N ASN A 19 1.60 -23.46 9.98
CA ASN A 19 2.90 -23.21 10.55
C ASN A 19 3.73 -22.28 9.69
N ILE A 20 4.63 -21.52 10.31
CA ILE A 20 5.66 -20.78 9.62
C ILE A 20 6.67 -21.78 9.07
N LEU A 21 6.88 -21.76 7.75
CA LEU A 21 7.84 -22.64 7.11
C LEU A 21 9.27 -22.23 7.48
N SER A 22 10.06 -23.19 7.93
CA SER A 22 11.50 -22.99 8.04
C SER A 22 12.10 -22.87 6.63
N SER A 23 12.95 -21.88 6.42
CA SER A 23 13.68 -21.71 5.17
C SER A 23 15.17 -21.72 5.41
N VAL A 24 15.90 -22.26 4.45
CA VAL A 24 17.36 -22.08 4.36
C VAL A 24 17.59 -20.88 3.44
N VAL A 25 18.38 -19.93 3.92
CA VAL A 25 18.68 -18.68 3.20
C VAL A 25 20.14 -18.70 2.81
N GLY A 26 20.43 -18.49 1.54
CA GLY A 26 21.80 -18.47 1.04
C GLY A 26 21.94 -17.96 -0.39
N SER A 27 23.14 -18.05 -0.94
CA SER A 27 23.41 -17.82 -2.35
C SER A 27 23.09 -19.07 -3.18
N VAL A 28 22.81 -18.91 -4.47
CA VAL A 28 22.60 -20.03 -5.38
C VAL A 28 23.79 -21.01 -5.40
N ASP A 29 24.99 -20.51 -5.17
CA ASP A 29 26.23 -21.30 -5.16
C ASP A 29 26.46 -22.04 -3.83
N ASP A 30 25.57 -21.92 -2.85
CA ASP A 30 25.73 -22.55 -1.55
C ASP A 30 25.56 -24.08 -1.69
N PRO A 31 26.55 -24.88 -1.23
CA PRO A 31 26.47 -26.37 -1.28
C PRO A 31 25.23 -26.94 -0.61
N ALA A 32 24.68 -26.26 0.40
CA ALA A 32 23.45 -26.68 1.08
C ALA A 32 22.25 -26.75 0.11
N PHE A 33 22.20 -25.90 -0.91
CA PHE A 33 21.14 -25.95 -1.92
C PHE A 33 21.27 -27.15 -2.84
N ALA A 34 22.50 -27.53 -3.21
CA ALA A 34 22.73 -28.73 -4.00
C ALA A 34 22.34 -30.00 -3.24
N GLU A 35 22.58 -30.02 -1.90
CA GLU A 35 22.19 -31.14 -1.04
C GLU A 35 20.66 -31.24 -0.89
N MET A 36 19.98 -30.11 -0.72
CA MET A 36 18.51 -30.07 -0.53
C MET A 36 17.73 -30.35 -1.81
N LEU A 37 18.16 -29.78 -2.95
CA LEU A 37 17.46 -29.86 -4.22
C LEU A 37 17.85 -31.08 -5.07
N GLY A 38 19.02 -31.64 -4.81
CA GLY A 38 19.68 -32.59 -5.71
C GLY A 38 20.43 -31.89 -6.84
N GLN A 39 21.45 -32.55 -7.38
CA GLN A 39 22.35 -31.93 -8.36
C GLN A 39 21.66 -31.44 -9.63
N GLU A 40 20.71 -32.20 -10.16
CA GLU A 40 20.02 -31.87 -11.42
C GLU A 40 19.19 -30.59 -11.29
N VAL A 41 18.37 -30.50 -10.23
CA VAL A 41 17.51 -29.33 -9.99
C VAL A 41 18.35 -28.11 -9.63
N HIS A 42 19.41 -28.29 -8.83
CA HIS A 42 20.31 -27.20 -8.48
C HIS A 42 21.06 -26.64 -9.70
N GLN A 43 21.51 -27.52 -10.60
CA GLN A 43 22.18 -27.08 -11.84
C GLN A 43 21.22 -26.29 -12.74
N ALA A 44 19.98 -26.76 -12.93
CA ALA A 44 18.97 -26.04 -13.68
C ALA A 44 18.66 -24.65 -13.06
N LEU A 45 18.57 -24.57 -11.74
CA LEU A 45 18.42 -23.30 -11.02
C LEU A 45 19.58 -22.33 -11.29
N CYS A 46 20.82 -22.82 -11.27
CA CYS A 46 22.00 -22.01 -11.54
C CYS A 46 21.96 -21.46 -12.99
N GLU A 47 21.65 -22.32 -13.97
CA GLU A 47 21.55 -21.94 -15.39
C GLU A 47 20.45 -20.90 -15.62
N ASP A 48 19.29 -21.04 -15.00
CA ASP A 48 18.19 -20.09 -15.08
C ASP A 48 18.55 -18.73 -14.47
N ILE A 49 19.26 -18.73 -13.34
CA ILE A 49 19.73 -17.49 -12.68
C ILE A 49 20.79 -16.79 -13.52
N GLU A 50 21.74 -17.54 -14.10
CA GLU A 50 22.73 -16.97 -15.01
C GLU A 50 22.05 -16.33 -16.23
N LEU A 51 21.05 -16.98 -16.79
CA LEU A 51 20.28 -16.44 -17.91
C LEU A 51 19.56 -15.13 -17.53
N LEU A 52 18.93 -15.09 -16.34
CA LEU A 52 18.28 -13.88 -15.82
C LEU A 52 19.29 -12.75 -15.56
N ASP A 53 20.47 -13.07 -15.03
CA ASP A 53 21.53 -12.08 -14.80
C ASP A 53 22.06 -11.48 -16.11
N MET A 54 22.10 -12.28 -17.19
CA MET A 54 22.53 -11.79 -18.51
C MET A 54 21.47 -10.99 -19.26
N ALA A 55 20.19 -11.37 -19.10
CA ALA A 55 19.07 -10.81 -19.86
C ALA A 55 18.25 -9.77 -19.08
N GLY A 56 18.35 -9.77 -17.76
CA GLY A 56 17.58 -8.91 -16.88
C GLY A 56 18.25 -7.59 -16.53
N GLU A 57 17.46 -6.65 -16.04
CA GLU A 57 17.99 -5.45 -15.41
C GLU A 57 18.41 -5.74 -13.95
N SER A 58 19.48 -5.04 -13.51
CA SER A 58 19.90 -5.11 -12.12
C SER A 58 18.83 -4.53 -11.18
N PHE A 59 18.67 -5.16 -10.03
CA PHE A 59 17.74 -4.68 -9.01
C PHE A 59 18.18 -3.30 -8.50
N ASP A 60 17.30 -2.31 -8.62
CA ASP A 60 17.54 -0.92 -8.25
C ASP A 60 16.34 -0.37 -7.49
N LEU A 61 16.55 -0.01 -6.22
CA LEU A 61 15.51 0.54 -5.34
C LEU A 61 14.95 1.87 -5.83
N GLU A 62 15.77 2.71 -6.48
CA GLU A 62 15.29 3.98 -7.02
C GLU A 62 14.36 3.75 -8.22
N LYS A 63 14.68 2.79 -9.08
CA LYS A 63 13.81 2.38 -10.18
C LYS A 63 12.50 1.79 -9.68
N VAL A 64 12.55 0.96 -8.62
CA VAL A 64 11.34 0.44 -7.96
C VAL A 64 10.48 1.57 -7.43
N ALA A 65 11.06 2.53 -6.70
CA ALA A 65 10.35 3.66 -6.14
C ALA A 65 9.72 4.57 -7.21
N LYS A 66 10.33 4.67 -8.40
CA LYS A 66 9.82 5.41 -9.56
C LYS A 66 8.78 4.63 -10.38
N GLY A 67 8.62 3.33 -10.13
CA GLY A 67 7.76 2.44 -10.91
C GLY A 67 8.36 2.02 -12.26
N GLU A 68 9.67 2.19 -12.45
CA GLU A 68 10.42 1.79 -13.64
C GLU A 68 10.83 0.31 -13.58
N LEU A 69 10.91 -0.26 -12.39
CA LEU A 69 11.20 -1.66 -12.11
C LEU A 69 10.15 -2.23 -11.16
N THR A 70 9.65 -3.41 -11.48
CA THR A 70 8.66 -4.11 -10.65
C THR A 70 9.29 -5.34 -10.01
N PRO A 71 9.43 -5.39 -8.66
CA PRO A 71 9.88 -6.59 -7.97
C PRO A 71 8.82 -7.70 -8.07
N MET A 72 9.26 -8.91 -8.30
CA MET A 72 8.40 -10.09 -8.43
C MET A 72 8.68 -11.07 -7.30
N PHE A 73 7.62 -11.62 -6.73
CA PHE A 73 7.68 -12.59 -5.65
C PHE A 73 6.83 -13.80 -6.00
N PHE A 74 7.30 -14.97 -5.60
CA PHE A 74 6.54 -16.20 -5.72
C PHE A 74 5.90 -16.55 -4.38
N GLY A 75 4.62 -16.87 -4.40
CA GLY A 75 3.90 -17.22 -3.19
C GLY A 75 2.55 -17.83 -3.45
N SER A 76 1.99 -18.45 -2.43
CA SER A 76 0.64 -19.02 -2.44
C SER A 76 -0.12 -18.60 -1.19
N ALA A 77 -1.19 -17.84 -1.38
CA ALA A 77 -2.08 -17.45 -0.27
C ALA A 77 -2.85 -18.65 0.33
N MET A 78 -3.06 -19.70 -0.45
CA MET A 78 -3.76 -20.91 0.04
C MET A 78 -2.93 -21.71 1.03
N THR A 79 -1.62 -21.76 0.82
CA THR A 79 -0.68 -22.53 1.66
C THR A 79 0.19 -21.65 2.55
N ASN A 80 0.01 -20.32 2.50
CA ASN A 80 0.88 -19.32 3.13
C ASN A 80 2.35 -19.38 2.68
N PHE A 81 2.64 -20.10 1.58
CA PHE A 81 3.99 -20.17 1.04
C PHE A 81 4.49 -18.81 0.58
N GLY A 82 5.65 -18.39 1.04
CA GLY A 82 6.31 -17.14 0.66
C GLY A 82 5.59 -15.83 1.09
N VAL A 83 4.43 -15.89 1.75
CA VAL A 83 3.64 -14.71 2.10
C VAL A 83 4.35 -13.83 3.13
N GLN A 84 4.97 -14.43 4.15
CA GLN A 84 5.71 -13.67 5.16
C GLN A 84 6.89 -12.92 4.53
N ASN A 85 7.72 -13.61 3.75
CA ASN A 85 8.86 -13.01 3.06
C ASN A 85 8.42 -11.87 2.12
N PHE A 86 7.32 -12.07 1.38
CA PHE A 86 6.74 -11.03 0.56
C PHE A 86 6.36 -9.80 1.38
N LEU A 87 5.68 -9.98 2.53
CA LEU A 87 5.26 -8.84 3.36
C LEU A 87 6.45 -8.11 3.98
N GLU A 88 7.46 -8.83 4.44
CA GLU A 88 8.69 -8.23 4.98
C GLU A 88 9.42 -7.40 3.92
N GLU A 89 9.61 -7.95 2.73
CA GLU A 89 10.23 -7.24 1.62
C GLU A 89 9.35 -6.09 1.09
N TYR A 90 8.02 -6.28 1.06
CA TYR A 90 7.10 -5.20 0.68
C TYR A 90 7.23 -3.99 1.61
N LEU A 91 7.34 -4.21 2.93
CA LEU A 91 7.55 -3.10 3.88
C LEU A 91 8.86 -2.36 3.63
N ARG A 92 9.89 -3.07 3.17
CA ARG A 92 11.19 -2.47 2.82
C ARG A 92 11.16 -1.71 1.49
N LEU A 93 10.39 -2.21 0.51
CA LEU A 93 10.36 -1.70 -0.86
C LEU A 93 9.28 -0.63 -1.07
N ALA A 94 8.21 -0.63 -0.24
CA ALA A 94 7.10 0.30 -0.40
C ALA A 94 7.57 1.75 -0.20
N PRO A 95 7.36 2.63 -1.19
CA PRO A 95 7.75 4.03 -1.06
C PRO A 95 6.84 4.74 -0.05
N PRO A 96 7.35 5.77 0.65
CA PRO A 96 6.51 6.64 1.46
C PRO A 96 5.48 7.37 0.58
N PRO A 97 4.43 7.96 1.19
CA PRO A 97 3.46 8.76 0.46
C PRO A 97 4.13 9.84 -0.38
N ALA A 98 3.80 9.94 -1.66
CA ALA A 98 4.39 10.90 -2.58
C ALA A 98 3.71 12.27 -2.49
N PRO A 99 4.44 13.38 -2.76
CA PRO A 99 3.88 14.71 -2.91
C PRO A 99 2.80 14.76 -4.00
N ARG A 100 1.80 15.62 -3.81
CA ARG A 100 0.68 15.74 -4.75
C ARG A 100 0.53 17.16 -5.28
N LYS A 101 0.19 17.27 -6.57
CA LYS A 101 -0.11 18.55 -7.19
C LYS A 101 -1.48 19.07 -6.75
N ALA A 102 -1.54 20.34 -6.38
CA ALA A 102 -2.77 21.06 -6.10
C ALA A 102 -2.79 22.39 -6.87
N SER A 103 -3.92 23.07 -6.89
CA SER A 103 -4.07 24.38 -7.57
C SER A 103 -3.14 25.46 -7.01
N THR A 104 -2.70 25.33 -5.77
CA THR A 104 -1.78 26.25 -5.08
C THR A 104 -0.31 25.84 -5.16
N GLY A 105 0.01 24.69 -5.76
CA GLY A 105 1.37 24.17 -5.85
C GLY A 105 1.46 22.69 -5.46
N ILE A 106 2.62 22.27 -4.95
CA ILE A 106 2.86 20.90 -4.51
C ILE A 106 2.59 20.82 -3.01
N ILE A 107 1.77 19.86 -2.60
CA ILE A 107 1.51 19.51 -1.21
C ILE A 107 2.40 18.33 -0.84
N ASN A 108 3.24 18.51 0.18
CA ASN A 108 4.11 17.45 0.67
C ASN A 108 3.46 16.70 1.84
N PRO A 109 3.68 15.38 1.95
CA PRO A 109 3.17 14.62 3.09
C PRO A 109 3.67 15.14 4.46
N ALA A 110 4.85 15.77 4.49
CA ALA A 110 5.43 16.36 5.69
C ALA A 110 4.88 17.75 6.06
N ASP A 111 4.00 18.35 5.23
CA ASP A 111 3.39 19.63 5.55
C ASP A 111 2.49 19.49 6.79
N GLU A 112 2.56 20.45 7.72
CA GLU A 112 1.81 20.39 8.99
C GLU A 112 0.29 20.55 8.81
N ASN A 113 -0.11 21.29 7.77
CA ASN A 113 -1.51 21.55 7.51
C ASN A 113 -2.21 20.31 6.94
N PHE A 114 -3.34 19.97 7.55
CA PHE A 114 -4.16 18.86 7.08
C PHE A 114 -4.67 19.06 5.66
N SER A 115 -4.53 18.05 4.84
CA SER A 115 -5.22 17.95 3.55
C SER A 115 -5.54 16.51 3.20
N ALA A 116 -6.66 16.32 2.53
CA ALA A 116 -7.13 15.03 2.06
C ALA A 116 -8.03 15.20 0.84
N PHE A 117 -8.28 14.12 0.13
CA PHE A 117 -9.26 14.09 -0.96
C PHE A 117 -10.17 12.88 -0.88
N VAL A 118 -11.38 13.04 -1.36
CA VAL A 118 -12.37 11.97 -1.48
C VAL A 118 -12.11 11.19 -2.77
N PHE A 119 -11.74 9.90 -2.67
CA PHE A 119 -11.46 9.08 -3.86
C PHE A 119 -12.53 8.03 -4.13
N LYS A 120 -13.37 7.71 -3.14
CA LYS A 120 -14.42 6.71 -3.26
C LYS A 120 -15.61 7.09 -2.38
N ILE A 121 -16.81 6.83 -2.90
CA ILE A 121 -18.04 6.85 -2.12
C ILE A 121 -18.70 5.51 -2.25
N GLN A 122 -19.08 4.92 -1.14
CA GLN A 122 -19.79 3.65 -1.09
C GLN A 122 -21.06 3.78 -0.25
N ALA A 123 -22.18 3.41 -0.84
CA ALA A 123 -23.47 3.38 -0.17
C ALA A 123 -23.88 1.93 0.12
N ASN A 124 -24.73 1.76 1.15
CA ASN A 124 -25.37 0.49 1.50
C ASN A 124 -24.38 -0.65 1.75
N MET A 125 -23.25 -0.37 2.43
CA MET A 125 -22.31 -1.42 2.83
C MET A 125 -22.93 -2.43 3.80
N ASN A 126 -23.86 -1.95 4.63
CA ASN A 126 -24.70 -2.80 5.46
C ASN A 126 -26.11 -2.81 4.84
N PRO A 127 -26.64 -3.97 4.40
CA PRO A 127 -27.99 -4.06 3.82
C PRO A 127 -29.10 -3.60 4.76
N ALA A 128 -28.85 -3.64 6.08
CA ALA A 128 -29.82 -3.21 7.11
C ALA A 128 -29.86 -1.68 7.32
N HIS A 129 -28.89 -0.96 6.81
CA HIS A 129 -28.76 0.48 7.00
C HIS A 129 -28.45 1.19 5.69
N ARG A 130 -29.15 2.31 5.43
CA ARG A 130 -28.84 3.19 4.29
C ARG A 130 -27.67 4.11 4.68
N ASP A 131 -26.51 3.54 4.91
CA ASP A 131 -25.30 4.28 5.20
C ASP A 131 -24.56 4.63 3.90
N ARG A 132 -24.01 5.82 3.86
CA ARG A 132 -23.12 6.29 2.82
C ARG A 132 -21.79 6.69 3.46
N LEU A 133 -20.72 6.16 2.94
CA LEU A 133 -19.36 6.41 3.42
C LEU A 133 -18.53 7.07 2.32
N ALA A 134 -17.87 8.16 2.65
CA ALA A 134 -16.86 8.79 1.83
C ALA A 134 -15.48 8.36 2.31
N PHE A 135 -14.70 7.75 1.44
CA PHE A 135 -13.33 7.37 1.72
C PHE A 135 -12.39 8.49 1.30
N ILE A 136 -11.66 9.00 2.28
CA ILE A 136 -10.63 10.02 2.07
C ILE A 136 -9.24 9.41 2.17
N ARG A 137 -8.32 9.90 1.35
CA ARG A 137 -6.88 9.68 1.52
C ARG A 137 -6.25 10.93 2.07
N ILE A 138 -5.51 10.81 3.17
CA ILE A 138 -4.77 11.90 3.77
C ILE A 138 -3.52 12.17 2.93
N CYS A 139 -3.29 13.44 2.60
CA CYS A 139 -2.15 13.87 1.78
C CYS A 139 -1.08 14.60 2.59
N SER A 140 -1.48 15.38 3.59
CA SER A 140 -0.58 16.10 4.49
C SER A 140 -1.21 16.31 5.87
N GLY A 141 -0.39 16.64 6.84
CA GLY A 141 -0.78 16.91 8.21
C GLY A 141 -1.37 15.71 8.93
N LYS A 142 -1.97 15.97 10.07
CA LYS A 142 -2.55 14.96 10.92
C LYS A 142 -4.08 15.08 10.93
N PHE A 143 -4.77 13.98 10.67
CA PHE A 143 -6.18 13.85 10.90
C PHE A 143 -6.44 13.63 12.40
N THR A 144 -7.41 14.34 12.97
CA THR A 144 -7.93 14.08 14.31
C THR A 144 -9.45 14.00 14.27
N ARG A 145 -10.02 13.07 15.03
CA ARG A 145 -11.46 12.87 15.11
C ARG A 145 -12.19 14.13 15.54
N GLY A 146 -13.18 14.51 14.76
CA GLY A 146 -14.00 15.69 15.06
C GLY A 146 -13.37 17.02 14.64
N MET A 147 -12.21 17.02 13.96
CA MET A 147 -11.62 18.25 13.44
C MET A 147 -12.53 18.98 12.46
N MET A 148 -12.37 20.30 12.39
CA MET A 148 -13.06 21.14 11.40
C MET A 148 -12.14 21.32 10.18
N VAL A 149 -12.69 21.15 8.99
CA VAL A 149 -11.98 21.33 7.73
C VAL A 149 -12.78 22.19 6.77
N ASN A 150 -12.09 22.84 5.86
CA ASN A 150 -12.70 23.46 4.68
C ASN A 150 -12.92 22.39 3.61
N HIS A 151 -14.08 22.39 3.02
CA HIS A 151 -14.44 21.61 1.85
C HIS A 151 -14.42 22.53 0.63
N ASN A 152 -13.76 22.12 -0.45
CA ASN A 152 -13.56 22.99 -1.63
C ASN A 152 -14.86 23.49 -2.28
N LYS A 153 -15.94 22.73 -2.15
CA LYS A 153 -17.27 23.05 -2.70
C LYS A 153 -18.23 23.66 -1.69
N SER A 154 -17.80 23.87 -0.45
CA SER A 154 -18.63 24.45 0.61
C SER A 154 -18.03 25.77 1.10
N ASP A 155 -18.87 26.73 1.40
CA ASP A 155 -18.43 28.00 2.02
C ASP A 155 -18.32 27.91 3.54
N LYS A 156 -18.74 26.78 4.13
CA LYS A 156 -18.71 26.58 5.57
C LYS A 156 -17.81 25.40 5.94
N PRO A 157 -17.02 25.51 7.01
CA PRO A 157 -16.26 24.41 7.52
C PRO A 157 -17.15 23.22 7.88
N ILE A 158 -16.67 22.02 7.63
CA ILE A 158 -17.35 20.76 7.90
C ILE A 158 -16.62 20.04 9.03
N LYS A 159 -17.38 19.48 9.98
CA LYS A 159 -16.83 18.62 11.03
C LYS A 159 -16.67 17.19 10.53
N LEU A 160 -15.47 16.67 10.59
CA LEU A 160 -15.18 15.26 10.28
C LEU A 160 -15.55 14.37 11.47
N ALA A 161 -16.79 13.91 11.47
CA ALA A 161 -17.34 13.08 12.54
C ALA A 161 -17.32 11.60 12.16
N GLN A 162 -17.26 10.73 13.19
CA GLN A 162 -17.35 9.26 13.07
C GLN A 162 -16.37 8.65 12.04
N PRO A 163 -15.06 8.94 12.16
CA PRO A 163 -14.08 8.35 11.27
C PRO A 163 -13.96 6.85 11.54
N GLN A 164 -13.94 6.07 10.48
CA GLN A 164 -13.83 4.62 10.52
C GLN A 164 -12.65 4.14 9.70
N GLN A 165 -11.93 3.19 10.24
CA GLN A 165 -10.96 2.41 9.51
C GLN A 165 -11.53 1.00 9.28
N PHE A 166 -11.24 0.45 8.11
CA PHE A 166 -11.72 -0.86 7.73
C PHE A 166 -10.57 -1.84 7.72
N LEU A 167 -10.71 -2.91 8.50
CA LEU A 167 -9.85 -4.07 8.44
C LEU A 167 -10.75 -5.26 8.06
N ALA A 168 -10.71 -5.66 6.78
CA ALA A 168 -11.64 -6.62 6.20
C ALA A 168 -13.12 -6.21 6.41
N GLN A 169 -13.89 -6.95 7.22
CA GLN A 169 -15.29 -6.65 7.53
C GLN A 169 -15.46 -5.82 8.81
N ASP A 170 -14.41 -5.69 9.62
CA ASP A 170 -14.45 -4.99 10.88
C ASP A 170 -14.30 -3.48 10.68
N ARG A 171 -15.12 -2.73 11.41
CA ARG A 171 -15.09 -1.27 11.45
C ARG A 171 -14.59 -0.83 12.81
N THR A 172 -13.49 -0.13 12.84
CA THR A 172 -12.97 0.49 14.07
C THR A 172 -13.02 1.99 13.96
N ILE A 173 -13.43 2.65 15.05
CA ILE A 173 -13.35 4.10 15.14
C ILE A 173 -11.91 4.47 15.42
N ILE A 174 -11.37 5.43 14.67
CA ILE A 174 -10.01 5.91 14.85
C ILE A 174 -10.02 7.35 15.34
N ASP A 175 -9.05 7.70 16.18
CA ASP A 175 -8.91 9.05 16.69
C ASP A 175 -7.92 9.88 15.86
N GLU A 176 -6.93 9.23 15.25
CA GLU A 176 -5.85 9.88 14.51
C GLU A 176 -5.49 9.08 13.25
N ALA A 177 -5.03 9.80 12.22
CA ALA A 177 -4.48 9.21 11.02
C ALA A 177 -3.48 10.16 10.36
N PHE A 178 -2.59 9.62 9.52
CA PHE A 178 -1.44 10.32 8.96
C PHE A 178 -1.42 10.28 7.43
N PRO A 179 -0.56 11.07 6.77
CA PRO A 179 -0.42 11.06 5.32
C PRO A 179 -0.21 9.65 4.76
N GLY A 180 -1.01 9.29 3.75
CA GLY A 180 -1.05 7.95 3.18
C GLY A 180 -2.18 7.07 3.70
N ASP A 181 -2.69 7.34 4.90
CA ASP A 181 -3.81 6.59 5.47
C ASP A 181 -5.12 6.87 4.73
N ILE A 182 -6.00 5.86 4.78
CA ILE A 182 -7.36 5.92 4.26
C ILE A 182 -8.34 5.90 5.43
N VAL A 183 -9.23 6.87 5.45
CA VAL A 183 -10.27 7.02 6.47
C VAL A 183 -11.65 7.04 5.82
N GLY A 184 -12.57 6.24 6.32
CA GLY A 184 -13.99 6.31 5.96
C GLY A 184 -14.72 7.32 6.83
N LEU A 185 -15.44 8.23 6.23
CA LEU A 185 -16.26 9.22 6.92
C LEU A 185 -17.74 8.94 6.63
N PHE A 186 -18.58 9.03 7.65
CA PHE A 186 -20.02 9.04 7.43
C PHE A 186 -20.40 10.26 6.56
N ASP A 187 -21.12 10.01 5.49
CA ASP A 187 -21.50 11.02 4.52
C ASP A 187 -23.03 11.14 4.39
N PRO A 188 -23.65 12.22 4.87
CA PRO A 188 -25.06 12.46 4.69
C PRO A 188 -25.43 12.89 3.24
N GLY A 189 -24.52 12.80 2.28
CA GLY A 189 -24.71 13.23 0.91
C GLY A 189 -23.95 14.52 0.56
N THR A 190 -22.99 14.91 1.40
CA THR A 190 -22.24 16.15 1.25
C THR A 190 -21.04 16.02 0.31
N PHE A 191 -20.36 14.83 0.35
CA PHE A 191 -19.12 14.63 -0.38
C PHE A 191 -19.35 14.09 -1.79
N GLY A 192 -18.49 14.53 -2.72
CA GLY A 192 -18.35 13.99 -4.07
C GLY A 192 -16.95 13.38 -4.27
N ILE A 193 -16.82 12.46 -5.22
CA ILE A 193 -15.50 11.97 -5.64
C ILE A 193 -14.70 13.13 -6.23
N GLY A 194 -13.44 13.26 -5.83
CA GLY A 194 -12.55 14.36 -6.21
C GLY A 194 -12.63 15.58 -5.30
N ASP A 195 -13.53 15.61 -4.32
CA ASP A 195 -13.59 16.71 -3.37
C ASP A 195 -12.32 16.79 -2.51
N THR A 196 -11.88 18.03 -2.28
CA THR A 196 -10.71 18.32 -1.45
C THR A 196 -11.15 18.83 -0.08
N LEU A 197 -10.50 18.29 0.95
CA LEU A 197 -10.63 18.74 2.34
C LEU A 197 -9.29 19.30 2.79
N CYS A 198 -9.28 20.49 3.38
CA CYS A 198 -8.05 21.12 3.85
C CYS A 198 -8.27 21.81 5.21
N ALA A 199 -7.17 22.15 5.87
CA ALA A 199 -7.20 22.86 7.13
C ALA A 199 -8.01 24.17 7.01
N THR A 200 -8.65 24.57 8.10
CA THR A 200 -9.40 25.83 8.14
C THR A 200 -8.50 27.02 7.78
N GLY A 201 -9.00 27.90 6.92
CA GLY A 201 -8.23 29.01 6.37
C GLY A 201 -7.49 28.73 5.06
N GLN A 202 -7.46 27.47 4.61
CA GLN A 202 -6.93 27.08 3.30
C GLN A 202 -8.07 26.72 2.35
N LYS A 203 -7.87 26.96 1.05
CA LYS A 203 -8.79 26.53 0.00
C LYS A 203 -8.00 26.26 -1.27
N PHE A 204 -7.99 25.01 -1.72
CA PHE A 204 -7.37 24.56 -2.96
C PHE A 204 -8.03 23.27 -3.44
N ASP A 205 -7.71 22.89 -4.67
CA ASP A 205 -8.13 21.63 -5.27
C ASP A 205 -6.92 20.79 -5.61
N PHE A 206 -6.99 19.48 -5.33
CA PHE A 206 -6.00 18.54 -5.85
C PHE A 206 -6.21 18.37 -7.37
N ALA A 207 -5.09 18.31 -8.11
CA ALA A 207 -5.13 18.11 -9.54
C ALA A 207 -5.52 16.67 -9.89
N HIS A 208 -6.34 16.56 -10.91
CA HIS A 208 -6.72 15.38 -11.69
C HIS A 208 -6.85 14.04 -10.96
N PHE A 209 -8.10 13.66 -10.71
CA PHE A 209 -8.48 12.27 -10.56
C PHE A 209 -8.58 11.64 -11.97
N PRO A 210 -8.11 10.38 -12.14
CA PRO A 210 -8.38 9.66 -13.37
C PRO A 210 -9.90 9.55 -13.56
N VAL A 211 -10.38 10.02 -14.69
CA VAL A 211 -11.77 9.84 -15.12
C VAL A 211 -11.74 8.63 -16.06
N PHE A 212 -12.41 7.59 -15.65
CA PHE A 212 -12.62 6.43 -16.52
C PHE A 212 -13.80 6.73 -17.47
N PRO A 213 -13.70 6.33 -18.74
CA PRO A 213 -14.78 6.49 -19.70
C PRO A 213 -16.01 5.68 -19.35
#